data_976ae6b2ce1952cc4de2679c8b83d16f
#
_entry.id   976ae6b2ce1952cc4de2679c8b83d16f
#
_cell.length_a   1.000
_cell.length_b   1.000
_cell.length_c   1.000
_cell.angle_alpha   90.00
_cell.angle_beta   90.00
_cell.angle_gamma   90.00
#
_symmetry.space_group_name_H-M   'P 1'
#
loop_
_entity.id
_entity.type
_entity.pdbx_description
1 polymer ?
#
loop_
_entity_poly.entity_id
_entity_poly.type
_entity_poly.pdbx_seq_one_letter_code
_entity_poly.pdbx_strand_id
1 'polypeptide(L)'
;MRRTAPLVGLVLLLGLVLAASATARSGHACIKGNELWFRSADGVRLVGHRFGGTRPGAKPAVVLAHMSNGDLCEWLPFARNLAGKGLFVFAFDFRGHGFSEGRPTYGRLAVDVAAAVKAVRGLGARKVVVMGASLGGIAAVVGAANVRPPVDGVAAVSAPATIAGRLNALPSAPRLRVPALYIAAEQDQNDPYDFAADARLLYEATGSPDKRLELVPGALHGVFLVNGSGPVRALLERFSRDPRAAVRT
;
A
#
# COMPACT_ATOMS: atom_id res chain seq x y z
N MET A 1 15.48 -84.41 11.34
CA MET A 1 15.31 -83.09 11.97
C MET A 1 15.68 -82.03 10.92
N ARG A 2 14.70 -81.41 10.27
CA ARG A 2 14.90 -80.33 9.30
C ARG A 2 14.51 -79.02 9.96
N ARG A 3 15.48 -78.10 10.08
CA ARG A 3 15.27 -76.72 10.60
C ARG A 3 14.81 -75.83 9.46
N THR A 4 13.62 -75.28 9.62
CA THR A 4 13.08 -74.23 8.74
C THR A 4 13.52 -72.87 9.26
N ALA A 5 14.17 -72.07 8.40
CA ALA A 5 14.49 -70.67 8.69
C ALA A 5 13.30 -69.76 8.34
N PRO A 6 13.02 -68.69 9.09
CA PRO A 6 12.01 -67.76 8.74
C PRO A 6 12.49 -66.74 7.70
N LEU A 7 11.69 -66.50 6.65
CA LEU A 7 11.85 -65.38 5.72
C LEU A 7 11.46 -64.07 6.43
N VAL A 8 12.42 -63.16 6.57
CA VAL A 8 12.16 -61.76 6.98
C VAL A 8 11.74 -60.99 5.72
N GLY A 9 10.45 -60.67 5.64
CA GLY A 9 9.93 -59.81 4.58
C GLY A 9 10.32 -58.35 4.83
N LEU A 10 11.14 -57.81 3.91
CA LEU A 10 11.48 -56.36 3.87
C LEU A 10 10.30 -55.59 3.27
N VAL A 11 9.54 -54.87 4.11
CA VAL A 11 8.48 -53.94 3.66
C VAL A 11 9.15 -52.62 3.28
N LEU A 12 9.32 -52.37 1.99
CA LEU A 12 9.70 -51.05 1.44
C LEU A 12 8.50 -50.11 1.55
N LEU A 13 8.52 -49.22 2.54
CA LEU A 13 7.61 -48.07 2.60
C LEU A 13 8.04 -47.03 1.55
N LEU A 14 7.36 -47.04 0.41
CA LEU A 14 7.47 -45.97 -0.61
C LEU A 14 6.80 -44.71 -0.03
N GLY A 15 7.57 -43.81 0.52
CA GLY A 15 7.12 -42.48 0.93
C GLY A 15 6.71 -41.65 -0.29
N LEU A 16 5.40 -41.53 -0.52
CA LEU A 16 4.85 -40.63 -1.53
C LEU A 16 5.03 -39.19 -1.04
N VAL A 17 6.11 -38.53 -1.50
CA VAL A 17 6.29 -37.08 -1.34
C VAL A 17 5.26 -36.40 -2.26
N LEU A 18 4.12 -36.03 -1.71
CA LEU A 18 3.19 -35.10 -2.34
C LEU A 18 3.88 -33.74 -2.46
N ALA A 19 4.55 -33.50 -3.59
CA ALA A 19 4.92 -32.17 -3.99
C ALA A 19 3.64 -31.37 -4.17
N ALA A 20 3.30 -30.52 -3.19
CA ALA A 20 2.27 -29.54 -3.33
C ALA A 20 2.66 -28.65 -4.53
N SER A 21 2.04 -28.88 -5.68
CA SER A 21 2.14 -28.00 -6.83
C SER A 21 1.63 -26.64 -6.38
N ALA A 22 2.55 -25.71 -6.11
CA ALA A 22 2.21 -24.32 -6.00
C ALA A 22 1.65 -23.90 -7.36
N THR A 23 0.33 -23.90 -7.48
CA THR A 23 -0.35 -23.31 -8.62
C THR A 23 0.17 -21.89 -8.74
N ALA A 24 0.96 -21.64 -9.78
CA ALA A 24 1.38 -20.29 -10.13
C ALA A 24 0.10 -19.47 -10.29
N ARG A 25 -0.16 -18.56 -9.33
CA ARG A 25 -1.27 -17.63 -9.41
C ARG A 25 -1.05 -16.83 -10.68
N SER A 26 -2.00 -16.90 -11.61
CA SER A 26 -2.00 -16.07 -12.81
C SER A 26 -2.02 -14.60 -12.39
N GLY A 27 -1.28 -13.73 -13.11
CA GLY A 27 -1.16 -12.29 -12.77
C GLY A 27 -2.51 -11.61 -12.57
N HIS A 28 -2.52 -10.42 -11.99
CA HIS A 28 -3.74 -9.66 -11.71
C HIS A 28 -4.64 -9.59 -12.94
N ALA A 29 -5.94 -9.90 -12.79
CA ALA A 29 -6.89 -9.87 -13.90
C ALA A 29 -6.99 -8.48 -14.55
N CYS A 30 -6.72 -7.42 -13.79
CA CYS A 30 -6.82 -6.02 -14.23
C CYS A 30 -5.64 -5.55 -15.08
N ILE A 31 -4.50 -6.26 -15.06
CA ILE A 31 -3.24 -5.77 -15.63
C ILE A 31 -2.28 -6.94 -15.93
N LYS A 32 -1.48 -6.81 -16.98
CA LYS A 32 -0.46 -7.79 -17.38
C LYS A 32 0.89 -7.12 -17.58
N GLY A 33 1.95 -7.83 -17.22
CA GLY A 33 3.34 -7.37 -17.37
C GLY A 33 3.72 -6.22 -16.42
N ASN A 34 4.97 -5.77 -16.48
CA ASN A 34 5.54 -4.69 -15.64
C ASN A 34 5.48 -4.93 -14.14
N GLU A 35 5.31 -6.17 -13.71
CA GLU A 35 5.39 -6.56 -12.30
C GLU A 35 6.79 -6.34 -11.75
N LEU A 36 6.85 -5.96 -10.48
CA LEU A 36 8.08 -5.88 -9.72
C LEU A 36 7.90 -6.65 -8.42
N TRP A 37 8.67 -7.72 -8.27
CA TRP A 37 8.75 -8.47 -7.04
C TRP A 37 9.82 -7.85 -6.13
N PHE A 38 9.49 -7.66 -4.86
CA PHE A 38 10.40 -7.10 -3.87
C PHE A 38 10.16 -7.75 -2.50
N ARG A 39 11.03 -7.48 -1.52
CA ARG A 39 10.90 -8.06 -0.19
C ARG A 39 10.75 -6.98 0.86
N SER A 40 9.85 -7.21 1.80
CA SER A 40 9.77 -6.47 3.05
C SER A 40 10.98 -6.76 3.95
N ALA A 41 11.20 -5.93 4.96
CA ALA A 41 12.34 -6.07 5.86
C ALA A 41 12.29 -7.38 6.67
N ASP A 42 11.11 -7.94 6.88
CA ASP A 42 10.89 -9.22 7.55
C ASP A 42 10.80 -10.41 6.56
N GLY A 43 11.27 -10.21 5.31
CA GLY A 43 11.48 -11.27 4.32
C GLY A 43 10.28 -11.64 3.46
N VAL A 44 9.06 -11.11 3.74
CA VAL A 44 7.87 -11.40 2.95
C VAL A 44 8.05 -10.91 1.52
N ARG A 45 7.77 -11.77 0.55
CA ARG A 45 7.83 -11.43 -0.86
C ARG A 45 6.55 -10.74 -1.30
N LEU A 46 6.70 -9.52 -1.79
CA LEU A 46 5.62 -8.65 -2.21
C LEU A 46 5.69 -8.41 -3.71
N VAL A 47 4.56 -8.04 -4.31
CA VAL A 47 4.47 -7.68 -5.71
C VAL A 47 3.82 -6.32 -5.87
N GLY A 48 4.27 -5.58 -6.87
CA GLY A 48 3.66 -4.34 -7.31
C GLY A 48 3.75 -4.20 -8.82
N HIS A 49 3.06 -3.22 -9.36
CA HIS A 49 2.98 -2.95 -10.78
C HIS A 49 3.42 -1.52 -11.08
N ARG A 50 4.24 -1.36 -12.13
CA ARG A 50 4.79 -0.09 -12.59
C ARG A 50 3.95 0.49 -13.71
N PHE A 51 3.66 1.79 -13.62
CA PHE A 51 2.98 2.58 -14.64
C PHE A 51 3.86 3.79 -15.00
N GLY A 52 3.80 4.23 -16.25
CA GLY A 52 4.53 5.41 -16.70
C GLY A 52 6.01 5.16 -17.03
N GLY A 53 6.37 3.90 -17.32
CA GLY A 53 7.72 3.52 -17.72
C GLY A 53 8.39 2.51 -16.80
N THR A 54 9.63 2.15 -17.12
CA THR A 54 10.41 1.15 -16.36
C THR A 54 11.23 1.75 -15.23
N ARG A 55 11.51 3.05 -15.28
CA ARG A 55 12.29 3.79 -14.28
C ARG A 55 11.65 5.16 -13.99
N PRO A 56 11.76 5.64 -12.74
CA PRO A 56 11.36 7.00 -12.40
C PRO A 56 12.20 8.05 -13.13
N GLY A 57 11.54 9.15 -13.53
CA GLY A 57 12.22 10.34 -14.07
C GLY A 57 12.57 11.36 -12.98
N ALA A 58 12.67 12.62 -13.35
CA ALA A 58 12.97 13.74 -12.44
C ALA A 58 11.80 14.08 -11.49
N LYS A 59 10.56 13.75 -11.88
CA LYS A 59 9.35 13.94 -11.06
C LYS A 59 9.32 12.92 -9.92
N PRO A 60 8.55 13.17 -8.84
CA PRO A 60 8.35 12.18 -7.79
C PRO A 60 7.77 10.87 -8.33
N ALA A 61 8.25 9.75 -7.83
CA ALA A 61 7.57 8.46 -7.98
C ALA A 61 6.40 8.39 -6.98
N VAL A 62 5.25 7.89 -7.41
CA VAL A 62 4.06 7.76 -6.57
C VAL A 62 3.89 6.30 -6.18
N VAL A 63 3.91 6.02 -4.88
CA VAL A 63 3.60 4.69 -4.32
C VAL A 63 2.16 4.67 -3.86
N LEU A 64 1.35 3.70 -4.32
CA LEU A 64 -0.07 3.58 -4.03
C LEU A 64 -0.35 2.33 -3.20
N ALA A 65 -0.99 2.52 -2.05
CA ALA A 65 -1.36 1.48 -1.08
C ALA A 65 -2.88 1.27 -1.05
N HIS A 66 -3.34 0.03 -1.33
CA HIS A 66 -4.75 -0.32 -1.54
C HIS A 66 -5.55 -0.42 -0.22
N MET A 67 -6.88 -0.53 -0.33
CA MET A 67 -7.82 -0.72 0.79
C MET A 67 -7.80 -2.18 1.31
N SER A 68 -8.59 -2.46 2.37
CA SER A 68 -8.50 -3.72 3.12
C SER A 68 -8.92 -4.98 2.36
N ASN A 69 -9.92 -4.89 1.50
CA ASN A 69 -10.54 -6.05 0.85
C ASN A 69 -10.16 -6.18 -0.64
N GLY A 70 -9.18 -5.39 -1.08
CA GLY A 70 -8.78 -5.32 -2.46
C GLY A 70 -7.32 -5.70 -2.69
N ASP A 71 -6.83 -5.26 -3.81
CA ASP A 71 -5.45 -5.36 -4.26
C ASP A 71 -5.06 -4.09 -5.03
N LEU A 72 -3.89 -4.08 -5.63
CA LEU A 72 -3.39 -2.93 -6.39
C LEU A 72 -4.31 -2.49 -7.54
N CYS A 73 -5.22 -3.37 -8.02
CA CYS A 73 -6.14 -3.07 -9.11
C CYS A 73 -7.13 -1.94 -8.79
N GLU A 74 -7.43 -1.72 -7.50
CA GLU A 74 -8.30 -0.62 -7.09
C GLU A 74 -7.77 0.74 -7.57
N TRP A 75 -6.46 0.90 -7.59
CA TRP A 75 -5.80 2.13 -8.01
C TRP A 75 -5.63 2.28 -9.53
N LEU A 76 -6.01 1.29 -10.33
CA LEU A 76 -5.72 1.25 -11.77
C LEU A 76 -6.17 2.50 -12.55
N PRO A 77 -7.41 3.03 -12.36
CA PRO A 77 -7.83 4.24 -13.07
C PRO A 77 -6.95 5.44 -12.72
N PHE A 78 -6.66 5.66 -11.44
CA PHE A 78 -5.85 6.78 -10.98
C PHE A 78 -4.38 6.61 -11.37
N ALA A 79 -3.81 5.40 -11.25
CA ALA A 79 -2.44 5.11 -11.65
C ALA A 79 -2.21 5.35 -13.14
N ARG A 80 -3.13 4.92 -13.99
CA ARG A 80 -3.09 5.19 -15.45
C ARG A 80 -3.19 6.67 -15.77
N ASN A 81 -4.06 7.41 -15.07
CA ASN A 81 -4.18 8.85 -15.25
C ASN A 81 -2.87 9.57 -14.90
N LEU A 82 -2.25 9.26 -13.75
CA LEU A 82 -0.97 9.84 -13.37
C LEU A 82 0.15 9.48 -14.36
N ALA A 83 0.20 8.22 -14.80
CA ALA A 83 1.16 7.74 -15.78
C ALA A 83 1.02 8.45 -17.13
N GLY A 84 -0.22 8.66 -17.61
CA GLY A 84 -0.51 9.44 -18.82
C GLY A 84 -0.06 10.91 -18.70
N LYS A 85 0.10 11.43 -17.49
CA LYS A 85 0.64 12.77 -17.20
C LYS A 85 2.16 12.76 -16.95
N GLY A 86 2.84 11.64 -17.26
CA GLY A 86 4.29 11.48 -17.21
C GLY A 86 4.85 11.32 -15.80
N LEU A 87 4.08 10.75 -14.86
CA LEU A 87 4.58 10.33 -13.57
C LEU A 87 4.89 8.82 -13.57
N PHE A 88 5.92 8.44 -12.80
CA PHE A 88 6.14 7.04 -12.48
C PHE A 88 5.27 6.65 -11.29
N VAL A 89 4.46 5.62 -11.44
CA VAL A 89 3.55 5.15 -10.38
C VAL A 89 3.82 3.69 -10.09
N PHE A 90 3.79 3.34 -8.82
CA PHE A 90 3.97 1.99 -8.33
C PHE A 90 2.85 1.64 -7.36
N ALA A 91 1.87 0.87 -7.82
CA ALA A 91 0.86 0.28 -6.98
C ALA A 91 1.31 -1.12 -6.55
N PHE A 92 1.10 -1.50 -5.29
CA PHE A 92 1.56 -2.78 -4.78
C PHE A 92 0.50 -3.47 -3.93
N ASP A 93 0.61 -4.79 -3.81
CA ASP A 93 -0.21 -5.60 -2.92
C ASP A 93 0.44 -5.69 -1.54
N PHE A 94 -0.32 -5.41 -0.51
CA PHE A 94 0.08 -5.75 0.86
C PHE A 94 0.25 -7.25 1.04
N ARG A 95 1.04 -7.64 2.04
CA ARG A 95 1.16 -9.04 2.45
C ARG A 95 -0.19 -9.72 2.62
N GLY A 96 -0.32 -10.93 2.06
CA GLY A 96 -1.53 -11.72 2.12
C GLY A 96 -2.69 -11.21 1.25
N HIS A 97 -2.47 -10.19 0.41
CA HIS A 97 -3.43 -9.67 -0.56
C HIS A 97 -2.90 -9.87 -1.98
N GLY A 98 -3.81 -9.92 -2.95
CA GLY A 98 -3.48 -10.08 -4.36
C GLY A 98 -2.52 -11.24 -4.61
N PHE A 99 -1.32 -10.93 -5.12
CA PHE A 99 -0.27 -11.91 -5.40
C PHE A 99 0.92 -11.81 -4.42
N SER A 100 0.89 -10.88 -3.48
CA SER A 100 1.89 -10.83 -2.40
C SER A 100 1.77 -12.04 -1.48
N GLU A 101 2.91 -12.55 -1.06
CA GLU A 101 2.99 -13.69 -0.13
C GLU A 101 2.62 -13.26 1.30
N GLY A 102 2.62 -14.23 2.20
CA GLY A 102 2.36 -14.03 3.62
C GLY A 102 0.89 -14.09 3.99
N ARG A 103 0.55 -13.53 5.15
CA ARG A 103 -0.82 -13.43 5.67
C ARG A 103 -1.14 -11.98 5.97
N PRO A 104 -2.41 -11.55 5.86
CA PRO A 104 -2.82 -10.21 6.27
C PRO A 104 -2.43 -9.96 7.73
N THR A 105 -1.48 -9.06 7.95
CA THR A 105 -0.97 -8.72 9.29
C THR A 105 -0.93 -7.20 9.42
N TYR A 106 -2.01 -6.61 9.94
CA TYR A 106 -2.22 -5.17 9.96
C TYR A 106 -1.06 -4.39 10.60
N GLY A 107 -0.51 -4.87 11.72
CA GLY A 107 0.63 -4.23 12.39
C GLY A 107 1.94 -4.24 11.57
N ARG A 108 1.98 -4.94 10.44
CA ARG A 108 3.15 -5.03 9.55
C ARG A 108 2.98 -4.27 8.22
N LEU A 109 1.81 -3.72 7.93
CA LEU A 109 1.56 -3.05 6.65
C LEU A 109 2.45 -1.81 6.41
N ALA A 110 2.81 -1.11 7.48
CA ALA A 110 3.79 -0.02 7.40
C ALA A 110 5.19 -0.49 6.95
N VAL A 111 5.56 -1.74 7.26
CA VAL A 111 6.80 -2.37 6.79
C VAL A 111 6.72 -2.65 5.28
N ASP A 112 5.55 -3.02 4.77
CA ASP A 112 5.31 -3.23 3.35
C ASP A 112 5.37 -1.91 2.58
N VAL A 113 4.79 -0.82 3.13
CA VAL A 113 4.94 0.54 2.57
C VAL A 113 6.41 0.93 2.48
N ALA A 114 7.19 0.72 3.55
CA ALA A 114 8.62 1.01 3.56
C ALA A 114 9.39 0.20 2.50
N ALA A 115 9.02 -1.06 2.31
CA ALA A 115 9.58 -1.92 1.28
C ALA A 115 9.26 -1.42 -0.14
N ALA A 116 8.01 -0.99 -0.39
CA ALA A 116 7.61 -0.40 -1.66
C ALA A 116 8.39 0.89 -1.96
N VAL A 117 8.58 1.77 -0.97
CA VAL A 117 9.43 2.97 -1.09
C VAL A 117 10.87 2.58 -1.42
N LYS A 118 11.44 1.58 -0.74
CA LYS A 118 12.79 1.07 -1.03
C LYS A 118 12.89 0.52 -2.45
N ALA A 119 11.87 -0.20 -2.91
CA ALA A 119 11.84 -0.79 -4.25
C ALA A 119 11.88 0.31 -5.34
N VAL A 120 11.05 1.36 -5.24
CA VAL A 120 11.07 2.45 -6.23
C VAL A 120 12.35 3.27 -6.17
N ARG A 121 12.97 3.43 -4.99
CA ARG A 121 14.30 4.03 -4.84
C ARG A 121 15.39 3.19 -5.50
N GLY A 122 15.31 1.88 -5.41
CA GLY A 122 16.20 0.95 -6.11
C GLY A 122 16.09 1.07 -7.64
N LEU A 123 14.96 1.52 -8.16
CA LEU A 123 14.78 1.85 -9.58
C LEU A 123 15.31 3.25 -9.95
N GLY A 124 15.81 4.04 -8.99
CA GLY A 124 16.38 5.36 -9.20
C GLY A 124 15.47 6.53 -8.79
N ALA A 125 14.35 6.29 -8.12
CA ALA A 125 13.51 7.38 -7.60
C ALA A 125 14.27 8.22 -6.56
N ARG A 126 14.48 9.50 -6.87
CA ARG A 126 15.09 10.46 -5.94
C ARG A 126 14.04 11.09 -5.02
N LYS A 127 12.82 11.25 -5.53
CA LYS A 127 11.66 11.77 -4.80
C LYS A 127 10.57 10.73 -4.80
N VAL A 128 9.90 10.54 -3.66
CA VAL A 128 8.83 9.55 -3.49
C VAL A 128 7.67 10.16 -2.72
N VAL A 129 6.49 10.08 -3.30
CA VAL A 129 5.23 10.41 -2.63
C VAL A 129 4.49 9.10 -2.33
N VAL A 130 4.00 8.94 -1.11
CA VAL A 130 3.20 7.77 -0.72
C VAL A 130 1.75 8.20 -0.59
N MET A 131 0.84 7.45 -1.21
CA MET A 131 -0.59 7.66 -1.08
C MET A 131 -1.27 6.34 -0.72
N GLY A 132 -2.25 6.41 0.14
CA GLY A 132 -3.04 5.24 0.50
C GLY A 132 -4.50 5.59 0.76
N ALA A 133 -5.37 4.60 0.60
CA ALA A 133 -6.78 4.72 0.88
C ALA A 133 -7.19 3.74 1.98
N SER A 134 -8.08 4.16 2.89
CA SER A 134 -8.59 3.32 3.97
C SER A 134 -7.44 2.68 4.76
N LEU A 135 -7.36 1.35 4.82
CA LEU A 135 -6.25 0.59 5.39
C LEU A 135 -4.88 1.03 4.83
N GLY A 136 -4.80 1.26 3.53
CA GLY A 136 -3.59 1.78 2.88
C GLY A 136 -3.23 3.18 3.36
N GLY A 137 -4.22 4.01 3.68
CA GLY A 137 -4.04 5.36 4.19
C GLY A 137 -3.37 5.38 5.57
N ILE A 138 -3.87 4.61 6.52
CA ILE A 138 -3.23 4.48 7.86
C ILE A 138 -1.83 3.86 7.74
N ALA A 139 -1.66 2.85 6.89
CA ALA A 139 -0.35 2.24 6.65
C ALA A 139 0.65 3.23 6.01
N ALA A 140 0.18 4.10 5.09
CA ALA A 140 0.98 5.15 4.48
C ALA A 140 1.48 6.16 5.50
N VAL A 141 0.63 6.63 6.42
CA VAL A 141 1.00 7.57 7.50
C VAL A 141 2.08 6.95 8.40
N VAL A 142 1.86 5.72 8.88
CA VAL A 142 2.81 5.01 9.76
C VAL A 142 4.10 4.71 9.02
N GLY A 143 4.02 4.25 7.77
CA GLY A 143 5.19 3.95 6.93
C GLY A 143 6.03 5.18 6.63
N ALA A 144 5.39 6.28 6.19
CA ALA A 144 6.08 7.53 5.87
C ALA A 144 6.81 8.13 7.08
N ALA A 145 6.24 8.03 8.28
CA ALA A 145 6.87 8.50 9.51
C ALA A 145 8.16 7.74 9.88
N ASN A 146 8.28 6.48 9.44
CA ASN A 146 9.37 5.57 9.81
C ASN A 146 10.42 5.37 8.71
N VAL A 147 10.10 5.65 7.44
CA VAL A 147 11.05 5.49 6.31
C VAL A 147 12.21 6.47 6.41
N ARG A 148 13.42 5.97 6.14
CA ARG A 148 14.65 6.78 6.07
C ARG A 148 15.42 6.46 4.78
N PRO A 149 15.91 7.47 4.04
CA PRO A 149 15.58 8.91 4.19
C PRO A 149 14.07 9.15 4.07
N PRO A 150 13.54 10.30 4.56
CA PRO A 150 12.11 10.60 4.49
C PRO A 150 11.57 10.56 3.05
N VAL A 151 10.27 10.28 2.90
CA VAL A 151 9.56 10.51 1.64
C VAL A 151 9.32 12.00 1.42
N ASP A 152 8.89 12.40 0.21
CA ASP A 152 8.66 13.81 -0.13
C ASP A 152 7.23 14.28 0.18
N GLY A 153 6.32 13.35 0.45
CA GLY A 153 4.96 13.64 0.87
C GLY A 153 4.15 12.39 1.15
N VAL A 154 3.09 12.52 1.97
CA VAL A 154 2.14 11.46 2.28
C VAL A 154 0.71 11.95 2.12
N ALA A 155 -0.13 11.20 1.41
CA ALA A 155 -1.57 11.43 1.32
C ALA A 155 -2.36 10.23 1.84
N ALA A 156 -3.35 10.48 2.68
CA ALA A 156 -4.24 9.48 3.24
C ALA A 156 -5.69 9.83 2.92
N VAL A 157 -6.37 8.95 2.19
CA VAL A 157 -7.77 9.13 1.77
C VAL A 157 -8.64 8.18 2.57
N SER A 158 -9.65 8.70 3.25
CA SER A 158 -10.58 7.91 4.08
C SER A 158 -9.83 6.96 5.04
N ALA A 159 -8.75 7.45 5.66
CA ALA A 159 -7.90 6.63 6.51
C ALA A 159 -8.44 6.63 7.95
N PRO A 160 -8.62 5.45 8.59
CA PRO A 160 -8.86 5.43 10.02
C PRO A 160 -7.60 5.88 10.77
N ALA A 161 -7.76 6.60 11.87
CA ALA A 161 -6.65 6.97 12.73
C ALA A 161 -6.08 5.76 13.48
N THR A 162 -6.97 4.81 13.81
CA THR A 162 -6.64 3.57 14.51
C THR A 162 -7.46 2.40 13.99
N ILE A 163 -6.86 1.21 13.99
CA ILE A 163 -7.55 -0.06 13.86
C ILE A 163 -7.29 -0.81 15.15
N ALA A 164 -8.32 -0.97 15.98
CA ALA A 164 -8.22 -1.44 17.37
C ALA A 164 -7.32 -2.68 17.51
N GLY A 165 -6.31 -2.60 18.37
CA GLY A 165 -5.35 -3.69 18.67
C GLY A 165 -4.46 -4.11 17.49
N ARG A 166 -4.53 -3.43 16.32
CA ARG A 166 -3.85 -3.89 15.10
C ARG A 166 -2.92 -2.87 14.47
N LEU A 167 -3.38 -1.62 14.30
CA LEU A 167 -2.58 -0.54 13.68
C LEU A 167 -3.04 0.81 14.25
N ASN A 168 -2.10 1.69 14.59
CA ASN A 168 -2.38 3.01 15.13
C ASN A 168 -1.43 4.04 14.53
N ALA A 169 -1.96 5.06 13.87
CA ALA A 169 -1.19 6.13 13.25
C ALA A 169 -0.93 7.32 14.21
N LEU A 170 -1.71 7.48 15.27
CA LEU A 170 -1.60 8.63 16.17
C LEU A 170 -0.21 8.78 16.81
N PRO A 171 0.50 7.71 17.26
CA PRO A 171 1.86 7.83 17.75
C PRO A 171 2.89 8.14 16.63
N SER A 172 2.53 7.93 15.37
CA SER A 172 3.41 8.16 14.22
C SER A 172 3.24 9.53 13.59
N ALA A 173 2.02 10.05 13.55
CA ALA A 173 1.69 11.34 12.95
C ALA A 173 2.53 12.52 13.49
N PRO A 174 2.80 12.66 14.82
CA PRO A 174 3.68 13.70 15.32
C PRO A 174 5.12 13.67 14.80
N ARG A 175 5.58 12.52 14.27
CA ARG A 175 6.93 12.37 13.70
C ARG A 175 7.02 12.72 12.22
N LEU A 176 5.89 12.91 11.53
CA LEU A 176 5.88 13.39 10.15
C LEU A 176 6.43 14.82 10.09
N ARG A 177 7.39 15.05 9.19
CA ARG A 177 8.00 16.36 8.90
C ARG A 177 7.91 16.70 7.41
N VAL A 178 7.19 15.90 6.67
CA VAL A 178 6.98 16.03 5.21
C VAL A 178 5.57 16.54 4.94
N PRO A 179 5.29 17.14 3.78
CA PRO A 179 3.93 17.52 3.41
C PRO A 179 2.95 16.37 3.59
N ALA A 180 1.84 16.64 4.27
CA ALA A 180 0.81 15.65 4.60
C ALA A 180 -0.57 16.12 4.15
N LEU A 181 -1.31 15.25 3.44
CA LEU A 181 -2.64 15.52 2.94
C LEU A 181 -3.62 14.46 3.46
N TYR A 182 -4.68 14.91 4.13
CA TYR A 182 -5.75 14.07 4.63
C TYR A 182 -7.04 14.41 3.91
N ILE A 183 -7.72 13.40 3.36
CA ILE A 183 -8.95 13.57 2.59
C ILE A 183 -9.99 12.58 3.08
N ALA A 184 -11.23 13.03 3.28
CA ALA A 184 -12.39 12.17 3.51
C ALA A 184 -13.66 12.83 2.97
N ALA A 185 -14.70 12.05 2.68
CA ALA A 185 -16.02 12.59 2.51
C ALA A 185 -16.68 12.80 3.88
N GLU A 186 -17.51 13.85 4.01
CA GLU A 186 -18.10 14.27 5.30
C GLU A 186 -19.00 13.22 5.92
N GLN A 187 -19.67 12.40 5.12
CA GLN A 187 -20.55 11.30 5.54
C GLN A 187 -19.92 9.91 5.29
N ASP A 188 -18.60 9.83 5.13
CA ASP A 188 -17.89 8.56 4.97
C ASP A 188 -17.76 7.84 6.32
N GLN A 189 -18.73 6.98 6.60
CA GLN A 189 -18.86 6.24 7.85
C GLN A 189 -19.07 4.75 7.60
N ASN A 190 -18.42 3.93 8.41
CA ASN A 190 -18.59 2.50 8.43
C ASN A 190 -18.28 1.99 9.86
N ASP A 191 -19.34 1.75 10.63
CA ASP A 191 -19.23 1.38 12.05
C ASP A 191 -18.09 0.36 12.32
N PRO A 192 -17.16 0.66 13.23
CA PRO A 192 -17.14 1.79 14.18
C PRO A 192 -16.39 3.05 13.67
N TYR A 193 -16.14 3.21 12.38
CA TYR A 193 -15.31 4.28 11.82
C TYR A 193 -16.13 5.49 11.35
N ASP A 194 -15.64 6.69 11.68
CA ASP A 194 -15.98 7.96 11.08
C ASP A 194 -14.70 8.53 10.43
N PHE A 195 -14.57 8.34 9.12
CA PHE A 195 -13.33 8.68 8.41
C PHE A 195 -13.11 10.19 8.30
N ALA A 196 -14.15 11.01 8.38
CA ALA A 196 -14.01 12.46 8.44
C ALA A 196 -13.45 12.90 9.81
N ALA A 197 -13.94 12.33 10.90
CA ALA A 197 -13.41 12.56 12.24
C ALA A 197 -11.96 12.04 12.35
N ASP A 198 -11.68 10.85 11.84
CA ASP A 198 -10.33 10.27 11.81
C ASP A 198 -9.34 11.12 11.00
N ALA A 199 -9.77 11.67 9.86
CA ALA A 199 -8.94 12.56 9.05
C ALA A 199 -8.58 13.85 9.82
N ARG A 200 -9.53 14.42 10.61
CA ARG A 200 -9.27 15.57 11.51
C ARG A 200 -8.25 15.21 12.58
N LEU A 201 -8.42 14.06 13.26
CA LEU A 201 -7.49 13.59 14.29
C LEU A 201 -6.07 13.42 13.75
N LEU A 202 -5.93 12.81 12.57
CA LEU A 202 -4.63 12.63 11.92
C LEU A 202 -4.00 13.98 11.52
N TYR A 203 -4.81 14.89 10.98
CA TYR A 203 -4.37 16.23 10.62
C TYR A 203 -3.86 16.98 11.88
N GLU A 204 -4.62 16.99 12.95
CA GLU A 204 -4.26 17.66 14.20
C GLU A 204 -2.97 17.08 14.79
N ALA A 205 -2.87 15.75 14.87
CA ALA A 205 -1.72 15.04 15.40
C ALA A 205 -0.45 15.20 14.56
N THR A 206 -0.56 15.55 13.27
CA THR A 206 0.59 15.62 12.36
C THR A 206 1.55 16.74 12.70
N GLY A 207 2.83 16.38 12.91
CA GLY A 207 3.89 17.31 13.28
C GLY A 207 4.49 18.12 12.12
N SER A 208 4.06 17.94 10.89
CA SER A 208 4.46 18.75 9.74
C SER A 208 3.74 20.10 9.76
N PRO A 209 4.45 21.23 9.53
CA PRO A 209 3.80 22.52 9.29
C PRO A 209 3.12 22.59 7.91
N ASP A 210 3.60 21.81 6.94
CA ASP A 210 3.03 21.68 5.60
C ASP A 210 1.99 20.56 5.62
N LYS A 211 0.76 20.87 6.04
CA LYS A 211 -0.34 19.88 6.09
C LYS A 211 -1.67 20.49 5.67
N ARG A 212 -2.52 19.64 5.06
CA ARG A 212 -3.87 20.02 4.62
C ARG A 212 -4.88 18.95 4.98
N LEU A 213 -6.05 19.39 5.42
CA LEU A 213 -7.25 18.59 5.54
C LEU A 213 -8.23 19.03 4.45
N GLU A 214 -8.73 18.06 3.69
CA GLU A 214 -9.76 18.27 2.67
C GLU A 214 -10.95 17.39 2.97
N LEU A 215 -12.03 17.99 3.42
CA LEU A 215 -13.32 17.32 3.61
C LEU A 215 -14.24 17.72 2.47
N VAL A 216 -14.83 16.73 1.83
CA VAL A 216 -15.72 16.96 0.68
C VAL A 216 -17.11 16.42 0.94
N PRO A 217 -18.16 17.03 0.38
CA PRO A 217 -19.52 16.52 0.53
C PRO A 217 -19.67 15.09 0.02
N GLY A 218 -20.56 14.30 0.65
CA GLY A 218 -20.91 12.94 0.25
C GLY A 218 -20.37 11.87 1.18
N ALA A 219 -20.53 10.61 0.76
CA ALA A 219 -20.21 9.40 1.55
C ALA A 219 -19.28 8.42 0.81
N LEU A 220 -18.63 8.83 -0.28
CA LEU A 220 -17.73 7.95 -1.01
C LEU A 220 -16.47 7.66 -0.21
N HIS A 221 -16.08 6.38 -0.17
CA HIS A 221 -14.97 5.88 0.61
C HIS A 221 -13.72 5.62 -0.23
N GLY A 222 -12.56 6.01 0.27
CA GLY A 222 -11.25 5.58 -0.19
C GLY A 222 -11.02 5.81 -1.69
N VAL A 223 -10.68 4.74 -2.42
CA VAL A 223 -10.42 4.81 -3.87
C VAL A 223 -11.68 5.19 -4.67
N PHE A 224 -12.88 4.85 -4.17
CA PHE A 224 -14.13 5.28 -4.80
C PHE A 224 -14.30 6.80 -4.74
N LEU A 225 -13.87 7.44 -3.64
CA LEU A 225 -13.84 8.89 -3.54
C LEU A 225 -12.86 9.50 -4.57
N VAL A 226 -11.67 8.91 -4.72
CA VAL A 226 -10.68 9.36 -5.72
C VAL A 226 -11.23 9.25 -7.14
N ASN A 227 -11.91 8.16 -7.46
CA ASN A 227 -12.45 7.92 -8.79
C ASN A 227 -13.75 8.69 -9.07
N GLY A 228 -14.56 8.94 -8.05
CA GLY A 228 -15.87 9.61 -8.16
C GLY A 228 -15.79 11.14 -8.03
N SER A 229 -14.72 11.72 -7.48
CA SER A 229 -14.59 13.16 -7.26
C SER A 229 -13.48 13.77 -8.13
N GLY A 230 -13.87 14.61 -9.09
CA GLY A 230 -12.92 15.38 -9.91
C GLY A 230 -12.01 16.29 -9.09
N PRO A 231 -12.53 17.07 -8.14
CA PRO A 231 -11.73 17.92 -7.26
C PRO A 231 -10.71 17.14 -6.42
N VAL A 232 -11.10 16.01 -5.80
CA VAL A 232 -10.18 15.14 -5.03
C VAL A 232 -9.09 14.58 -5.93
N ARG A 233 -9.45 14.08 -7.11
CA ARG A 233 -8.49 13.59 -8.10
C ARG A 233 -7.49 14.68 -8.49
N ALA A 234 -7.96 15.88 -8.82
CA ALA A 234 -7.13 17.00 -9.20
C ALA A 234 -6.18 17.43 -8.06
N LEU A 235 -6.64 17.41 -6.81
CA LEU A 235 -5.80 17.69 -5.63
C LEU A 235 -4.70 16.65 -5.48
N LEU A 236 -5.01 15.35 -5.55
CA LEU A 236 -4.03 14.27 -5.48
C LEU A 236 -3.04 14.30 -6.65
N GLU A 237 -3.47 14.71 -7.86
CA GLU A 237 -2.58 14.92 -9.00
C GLU A 237 -1.58 16.05 -8.77
N ARG A 238 -2.02 17.19 -8.22
CA ARG A 238 -1.12 18.28 -7.82
C ARG A 238 -0.15 17.81 -6.73
N PHE A 239 -0.67 17.12 -5.71
CA PHE A 239 0.14 16.56 -4.63
C PHE A 239 1.18 15.55 -5.14
N SER A 240 0.85 14.76 -6.17
CA SER A 240 1.79 13.82 -6.80
C SER A 240 3.01 14.51 -7.42
N ARG A 241 2.87 15.77 -7.84
CA ARG A 241 3.92 16.53 -8.54
C ARG A 241 4.72 17.41 -7.59
N ASP A 242 4.02 18.12 -6.72
CA ASP A 242 4.57 19.03 -5.73
C ASP A 242 3.73 18.98 -4.45
N PRO A 243 4.09 18.07 -3.52
CA PRO A 243 3.34 17.92 -2.28
C PRO A 243 3.24 19.21 -1.46
N ARG A 244 4.33 19.99 -1.41
CA ARG A 244 4.38 21.21 -0.60
C ARG A 244 3.47 22.31 -1.17
N ALA A 245 3.52 22.53 -2.48
CA ALA A 245 2.63 23.50 -3.11
C ALA A 245 1.15 23.07 -2.94
N ALA A 246 0.83 21.79 -3.11
CA ALA A 246 -0.55 21.30 -3.04
C ALA A 246 -1.22 21.41 -1.65
N VAL A 247 -0.44 21.43 -0.57
CA VAL A 247 -0.99 21.59 0.80
C VAL A 247 -1.12 23.06 1.23
N ARG A 248 -0.52 23.99 0.49
CA ARG A 248 -0.55 25.43 0.80
C ARG A 248 -1.58 26.21 0.00
N THR A 249 -2.18 25.60 -1.01
CA THR A 249 -3.26 26.15 -1.85
C THR A 249 -4.63 25.69 -1.36
#